data_590cf0138c7a30ef9993d1013fa36e7b
#
_entry.id   590cf0138c7a30ef9993d1013fa36e7b
#
_cell.length_a   1.000
_cell.length_b   1.000
_cell.length_c   1.000
_cell.angle_alpha   90.00
_cell.angle_beta   90.00
_cell.angle_gamma   90.00
#
_symmetry.space_group_name_H-M   'P 1'
#
loop_
_entity.id
_entity.type
_entity.pdbx_description
1 polymer ?
#
loop_
_entity_poly.entity_id
_entity_poly.type
_entity_poly.pdbx_seq_one_letter_code
_entity_poly.pdbx_strand_id
1 'polypeptide(L)'
;KVDLTITDDRWVDSKNADSNELLVRTHLIKNKASKVNFIPLKNNAKTAKDGQKNSEEMLKNITLPFDVVVLGMGSDGHTASLFPCSDELSEGMNLNNLNCLISTSPKTAPYERLSLTARVIIDAKNVFLHLNGSSKLHTLESAMEYKDPSKMPIYTFLENGLSIYW
;
A
#
# COMPACT_ATOMS: atom_id res chain seq x y z
N LYS A 1 14.80 -16.50 7.13
CA LYS A 1 13.38 -16.25 7.43
C LYS A 1 12.98 -14.95 6.74
N VAL A 2 11.84 -14.93 6.09
CA VAL A 2 11.27 -13.72 5.46
C VAL A 2 9.92 -13.46 6.12
N ASP A 3 9.72 -12.25 6.60
CA ASP A 3 8.44 -11.74 7.03
C ASP A 3 7.85 -10.93 5.88
N LEU A 4 6.58 -11.14 5.56
CA LEU A 4 5.89 -10.55 4.41
C LEU A 4 4.55 -9.95 4.85
N THR A 5 4.26 -8.77 4.36
CA THR A 5 2.93 -8.18 4.41
C THR A 5 2.59 -7.56 3.05
N ILE A 6 1.42 -6.97 2.93
CA ILE A 6 0.95 -6.24 1.76
C ILE A 6 0.91 -4.74 2.07
N THR A 7 1.05 -3.90 1.05
CA THR A 7 1.06 -2.45 1.22
C THR A 7 -0.34 -1.90 1.54
N ASP A 8 -1.37 -2.60 1.09
CA ASP A 8 -2.77 -2.30 1.37
C ASP A 8 -3.65 -3.53 1.12
N ASP A 9 -4.84 -3.54 1.68
CA ASP A 9 -5.89 -4.48 1.30
C ASP A 9 -7.27 -3.83 1.34
N ARG A 10 -8.17 -4.38 0.55
CA ARG A 10 -9.58 -4.08 0.60
C ARG A 10 -10.17 -4.74 1.86
N TRP A 11 -11.08 -4.03 2.54
CA TRP A 11 -11.68 -4.56 3.77
C TRP A 11 -12.77 -5.58 3.48
N VAL A 12 -12.37 -6.67 2.85
CA VAL A 12 -13.22 -7.81 2.46
C VAL A 12 -12.70 -9.09 3.09
N ASP A 13 -13.46 -10.18 3.00
CA ASP A 13 -12.99 -11.49 3.44
C ASP A 13 -11.73 -11.89 2.66
N SER A 14 -10.78 -12.55 3.34
CA SER A 14 -9.51 -12.96 2.73
C SER A 14 -9.66 -14.00 1.59
N LYS A 15 -10.83 -14.56 1.40
CA LYS A 15 -11.18 -15.45 0.27
C LYS A 15 -11.90 -14.72 -0.86
N ASN A 16 -12.23 -13.44 -0.69
CA ASN A 16 -12.84 -12.63 -1.73
C ASN A 16 -11.85 -12.41 -2.88
N ALA A 17 -12.33 -12.49 -4.11
CA ALA A 17 -11.49 -12.29 -5.32
C ALA A 17 -10.79 -10.92 -5.36
N ASP A 18 -11.35 -9.92 -4.66
CA ASP A 18 -10.78 -8.58 -4.55
C ASP A 18 -9.76 -8.41 -3.41
N SER A 19 -9.46 -9.48 -2.64
CA SER A 19 -8.45 -9.41 -1.57
C SER A 19 -7.01 -9.48 -2.12
N ASN A 20 -6.16 -8.55 -1.74
CA ASN A 20 -4.73 -8.60 -2.02
C ASN A 20 -4.06 -9.74 -1.24
N GLU A 21 -4.55 -10.08 -0.03
CA GLU A 21 -4.09 -11.25 0.71
C GLU A 21 -4.32 -12.52 -0.11
N LEU A 22 -5.51 -12.71 -0.69
CA LEU A 22 -5.78 -13.88 -1.54
C LEU A 22 -4.83 -13.92 -2.73
N LEU A 23 -4.61 -12.79 -3.39
CA LEU A 23 -3.70 -12.69 -4.53
C LEU A 23 -2.28 -13.15 -4.16
N VAL A 24 -1.74 -12.62 -3.07
CA VAL A 24 -0.39 -12.95 -2.58
C VAL A 24 -0.29 -14.43 -2.17
N ARG A 25 -1.26 -14.95 -1.43
CA ARG A 25 -1.29 -16.37 -1.05
C ARG A 25 -1.35 -17.29 -2.25
N THR A 26 -2.14 -16.93 -3.27
CA THR A 26 -2.32 -17.75 -4.46
C THR A 26 -1.11 -17.74 -5.39
N HIS A 27 -0.45 -16.59 -5.54
CA HIS A 27 0.57 -16.41 -6.57
C HIS A 27 2.00 -16.33 -6.05
N LEU A 28 2.23 -15.82 -4.85
CA LEU A 28 3.57 -15.62 -4.28
C LEU A 28 3.92 -16.68 -3.23
N ILE A 29 3.02 -16.95 -2.26
CA ILE A 29 3.30 -17.86 -1.13
C ILE A 29 3.14 -19.33 -1.56
N LYS A 30 4.04 -19.77 -2.44
CA LYS A 30 4.09 -21.14 -2.95
C LYS A 30 5.52 -21.58 -3.25
N ASN A 31 5.72 -22.85 -3.46
CA ASN A 31 7.01 -23.44 -3.77
C ASN A 31 8.10 -23.03 -2.76
N LYS A 32 9.17 -22.38 -3.21
CA LYS A 32 10.27 -21.93 -2.36
C LYS A 32 9.87 -20.83 -1.37
N ALA A 33 8.84 -20.04 -1.68
CA ALA A 33 8.30 -18.98 -0.83
C ALA A 33 7.21 -19.48 0.15
N SER A 34 6.86 -20.77 0.15
CA SER A 34 5.79 -21.32 1.01
C SER A 34 6.07 -21.20 2.52
N LYS A 35 7.32 -20.93 2.91
CA LYS A 35 7.75 -20.82 4.32
C LYS A 35 7.84 -19.36 4.81
N VAL A 36 7.40 -18.36 4.03
CA VAL A 36 7.37 -16.99 4.51
C VAL A 36 6.38 -16.86 5.67
N ASN A 37 6.68 -15.99 6.61
CA ASN A 37 5.75 -15.60 7.65
C ASN A 37 4.91 -14.44 7.13
N PHE A 38 3.67 -14.71 6.74
CA PHE A 38 2.79 -13.70 6.20
C PHE A 38 1.92 -13.08 7.29
N ILE A 39 1.98 -11.75 7.40
CA ILE A 39 1.18 -10.95 8.32
C ILE A 39 0.08 -10.24 7.52
N PRO A 40 -1.20 -10.64 7.67
CA PRO A 40 -2.31 -10.00 6.97
C PRO A 40 -2.62 -8.63 7.57
N LEU A 41 -3.24 -7.76 6.77
CA LEU A 41 -3.81 -6.49 7.26
C LEU A 41 -5.26 -6.65 7.71
N LYS A 42 -6.03 -7.54 7.08
CA LYS A 42 -7.43 -7.78 7.42
C LYS A 42 -7.54 -8.60 8.71
N ASN A 43 -8.45 -8.17 9.58
CA ASN A 43 -8.85 -8.88 10.79
C ASN A 43 -10.40 -8.99 10.88
N ASN A 44 -10.92 -9.49 11.99
CA ASN A 44 -12.36 -9.77 12.15
C ASN A 44 -13.23 -8.54 12.48
N ALA A 45 -12.65 -7.32 12.55
CA ALA A 45 -13.44 -6.12 12.80
C ALA A 45 -14.38 -5.82 11.63
N LYS A 46 -15.50 -5.17 11.94
CA LYS A 46 -16.56 -4.90 10.98
C LYS A 46 -16.11 -3.89 9.90
N THR A 47 -15.41 -2.85 10.30
CA THR A 47 -14.91 -1.79 9.40
C THR A 47 -13.38 -1.74 9.41
N ALA A 48 -12.78 -1.15 8.38
CA ALA A 48 -11.34 -0.95 8.32
C ALA A 48 -10.86 -0.05 9.47
N LYS A 49 -11.63 0.97 9.80
CA LYS A 49 -11.35 1.90 10.91
C LYS A 49 -11.32 1.18 12.26
N ASP A 50 -12.30 0.33 12.53
CA ASP A 50 -12.35 -0.43 13.80
C ASP A 50 -11.22 -1.46 13.87
N GLY A 51 -10.81 -1.98 12.71
CA GLY A 51 -9.75 -2.99 12.60
C GLY A 51 -8.33 -2.43 12.64
N GLN A 52 -8.13 -1.16 12.35
CA GLN A 52 -6.82 -0.54 12.16
C GLN A 52 -5.88 -0.82 13.33
N LYS A 53 -6.33 -0.56 14.57
CA LYS A 53 -5.49 -0.76 15.78
C LYS A 53 -5.03 -2.22 15.94
N ASN A 54 -5.90 -3.18 15.67
CA ASN A 54 -5.53 -4.60 15.77
C ASN A 54 -4.52 -4.98 14.67
N SER A 55 -4.67 -4.43 13.47
CA SER A 55 -3.71 -4.65 12.37
C SER A 55 -2.35 -3.99 12.65
N GLU A 56 -2.33 -2.83 13.30
CA GLU A 56 -1.11 -2.20 13.82
C GLU A 56 -0.37 -3.13 14.80
N GLU A 57 -1.10 -3.75 15.74
CA GLU A 57 -0.49 -4.72 16.67
C GLU A 57 0.05 -5.96 15.96
N MET A 58 -0.66 -6.44 14.95
CA MET A 58 -0.19 -7.57 14.13
C MET A 58 1.08 -7.21 13.35
N LEU A 59 1.15 -5.98 12.82
CA LEU A 59 2.29 -5.48 12.05
C LEU A 59 3.57 -5.38 12.91
N LYS A 60 3.48 -5.23 14.23
CA LYS A 60 4.63 -5.27 15.14
C LYS A 60 5.42 -6.59 15.11
N ASN A 61 4.86 -7.64 14.53
CA ASN A 61 5.58 -8.89 14.29
C ASN A 61 6.58 -8.80 13.12
N ILE A 62 6.58 -7.70 12.38
CA ILE A 62 7.59 -7.38 11.35
C ILE A 62 8.55 -6.33 11.91
N THR A 63 9.83 -6.52 11.65
CA THR A 63 10.84 -5.52 11.99
C THR A 63 10.78 -4.36 11.00
N LEU A 64 10.62 -3.14 11.52
CA LEU A 64 10.71 -1.91 10.72
C LEU A 64 12.10 -1.27 10.90
N PRO A 65 12.60 -0.53 9.90
CA PRO A 65 11.97 -0.31 8.58
C PRO A 65 11.96 -1.56 7.72
N PHE A 66 11.04 -1.63 6.76
CA PHE A 66 11.02 -2.71 5.77
C PHE A 66 12.34 -2.75 4.97
N ASP A 67 12.80 -3.95 4.64
CA ASP A 67 13.95 -4.10 3.74
C ASP A 67 13.60 -3.75 2.30
N VAL A 68 12.39 -4.11 1.88
CA VAL A 68 11.88 -3.88 0.52
C VAL A 68 10.39 -3.58 0.57
N VAL A 69 9.97 -2.56 -0.17
CA VAL A 69 8.57 -2.28 -0.52
C VAL A 69 8.43 -2.24 -2.03
N VAL A 70 7.43 -2.93 -2.56
CA VAL A 70 7.06 -2.90 -3.98
C VAL A 70 5.69 -2.24 -4.11
N LEU A 71 5.63 -1.17 -4.88
CA LEU A 71 4.43 -0.39 -5.15
C LEU A 71 3.94 -0.63 -6.57
N GLY A 72 2.62 -0.57 -6.74
CA GLY A 72 1.97 -0.30 -8.01
C GLY A 72 1.46 1.15 -8.04
N MET A 73 0.90 1.58 -9.18
CA MET A 73 0.31 2.90 -9.34
C MET A 73 -1.03 2.81 -10.08
N GLY A 74 -2.05 3.48 -9.57
CA GLY A 74 -3.33 3.66 -10.24
C GLY A 74 -3.24 4.65 -11.41
N SER A 75 -4.28 4.71 -12.24
CA SER A 75 -4.39 5.69 -13.34
C SER A 75 -4.60 7.13 -12.85
N ASP A 76 -5.02 7.30 -11.61
CA ASP A 76 -5.17 8.57 -10.90
C ASP A 76 -3.94 8.91 -10.03
N GLY A 77 -2.86 8.15 -10.17
CA GLY A 77 -1.62 8.35 -9.41
C GLY A 77 -1.67 7.89 -7.96
N HIS A 78 -2.73 7.19 -7.52
CA HIS A 78 -2.69 6.56 -6.20
C HIS A 78 -1.67 5.44 -6.14
N THR A 79 -1.13 5.18 -4.96
CA THR A 79 -0.32 4.01 -4.65
C THR A 79 -0.72 3.46 -3.29
N ALA A 80 -0.53 2.15 -3.06
CA ALA A 80 -1.20 1.43 -1.97
C ALA A 80 -2.70 1.79 -1.98
N SER A 81 -3.28 2.23 -0.86
CA SER A 81 -4.64 2.80 -0.84
C SER A 81 -4.65 4.29 -0.44
N LEU A 82 -3.62 5.02 -0.86
CA LEU A 82 -3.53 6.48 -0.72
C LEU A 82 -4.10 7.15 -1.98
N PHE A 83 -5.41 7.38 -1.98
CA PHE A 83 -6.16 7.90 -3.13
C PHE A 83 -6.33 9.42 -3.08
N PRO A 84 -6.19 10.14 -4.22
CA PRO A 84 -6.38 11.60 -4.26
C PRO A 84 -7.80 12.03 -3.88
N CYS A 85 -8.78 11.15 -4.01
CA CYS A 85 -10.19 11.42 -3.68
C CYS A 85 -10.58 11.02 -2.25
N SER A 86 -9.67 10.46 -1.46
CA SER A 86 -9.94 10.01 -0.08
C SER A 86 -9.79 11.16 0.89
N ASP A 87 -10.74 11.30 1.81
CA ASP A 87 -10.70 12.33 2.85
C ASP A 87 -9.52 12.09 3.83
N GLU A 88 -9.06 10.83 3.94
CA GLU A 88 -7.95 10.43 4.80
C GLU A 88 -6.56 10.61 4.14
N LEU A 89 -6.49 11.06 2.87
CA LEU A 89 -5.23 11.19 2.14
C LEU A 89 -4.21 12.04 2.89
N SER A 90 -4.62 13.20 3.38
CA SER A 90 -3.72 14.12 4.09
C SER A 90 -3.08 13.48 5.32
N GLU A 91 -3.83 12.69 6.08
CA GLU A 91 -3.32 11.93 7.23
C GLU A 91 -2.40 10.79 6.78
N GLY A 92 -2.80 10.03 5.76
CA GLY A 92 -2.02 8.91 5.23
C GLY A 92 -0.69 9.34 4.61
N MET A 93 -0.63 10.56 4.04
CA MET A 93 0.57 11.15 3.44
C MET A 93 1.44 11.92 4.44
N ASN A 94 0.98 12.15 5.67
CA ASN A 94 1.73 12.88 6.67
C ASN A 94 2.94 12.07 7.17
N LEU A 95 4.14 12.56 6.88
CA LEU A 95 5.40 11.89 7.28
C LEU A 95 5.66 11.93 8.79
N ASN A 96 4.92 12.73 9.54
CA ASN A 96 4.95 12.74 11.01
C ASN A 96 3.86 11.86 11.64
N ASN A 97 3.08 11.13 10.85
CA ASN A 97 2.08 10.21 11.35
C ASN A 97 2.73 9.09 12.15
N LEU A 98 2.30 8.89 13.39
CA LEU A 98 2.84 7.85 14.27
C LEU A 98 2.30 6.45 13.92
N ASN A 99 1.15 6.38 13.26
CA ASN A 99 0.56 5.12 12.85
C ASN A 99 1.29 4.55 11.61
N CYS A 100 1.44 3.23 11.56
CA CYS A 100 1.96 2.55 10.39
C CYS A 100 0.87 2.33 9.32
N LEU A 101 -0.38 2.28 9.76
CA LEU A 101 -1.54 2.01 8.92
C LEU A 101 -2.55 3.16 8.98
N ILE A 102 -3.31 3.28 7.91
CA ILE A 102 -4.45 4.20 7.78
C ILE A 102 -5.63 3.48 7.14
N SER A 103 -6.82 3.61 7.72
CA SER A 103 -8.06 3.19 7.06
C SER A 103 -8.49 4.26 6.07
N THR A 104 -8.86 3.87 4.86
CA THR A 104 -9.29 4.79 3.80
C THR A 104 -10.59 4.34 3.15
N SER A 105 -11.38 5.32 2.70
CA SER A 105 -12.65 5.11 2.00
C SER A 105 -12.65 5.88 0.69
N PRO A 106 -11.98 5.35 -0.37
CA PRO A 106 -11.86 6.08 -1.63
C PRO A 106 -13.22 6.26 -2.31
N LYS A 107 -13.48 7.47 -2.83
CA LYS A 107 -14.75 7.81 -3.50
C LYS A 107 -14.88 7.20 -4.91
N THR A 108 -13.75 6.83 -5.51
CA THR A 108 -13.66 6.35 -6.90
C THR A 108 -13.43 4.83 -7.01
N ALA A 109 -13.34 4.13 -5.90
CA ALA A 109 -13.11 2.69 -5.87
C ALA A 109 -13.98 2.02 -4.81
N PRO A 110 -14.39 0.75 -5.03
CA PRO A 110 -15.18 0.01 -4.06
C PRO A 110 -14.37 -0.33 -2.80
N TYR A 111 -15.09 -0.57 -1.72
CA TYR A 111 -14.61 -1.03 -0.42
C TYR A 111 -13.81 0.00 0.38
N GLU A 112 -14.01 -0.05 1.71
CA GLU A 112 -13.03 0.46 2.66
C GLU A 112 -11.71 -0.30 2.49
N ARG A 113 -10.62 0.31 2.89
CA ARG A 113 -9.27 -0.27 2.76
C ARG A 113 -8.44 0.05 3.99
N LEU A 114 -7.43 -0.79 4.21
CA LEU A 114 -6.35 -0.51 5.14
C LEU A 114 -5.06 -0.43 4.36
N SER A 115 -4.29 0.64 4.57
CA SER A 115 -3.07 0.96 3.81
C SER A 115 -1.90 1.24 4.75
N LEU A 116 -0.68 0.90 4.34
CA LEU A 116 0.52 1.50 4.92
C LEU A 116 0.48 3.02 4.71
N THR A 117 0.97 3.78 5.69
CA THR A 117 1.16 5.24 5.58
C THR A 117 2.40 5.56 4.73
N ALA A 118 2.43 6.75 4.15
CA ALA A 118 3.56 7.20 3.34
C ALA A 118 4.88 7.17 4.12
N ARG A 119 4.85 7.55 5.41
CA ARG A 119 6.03 7.47 6.29
C ARG A 119 6.65 6.09 6.30
N VAL A 120 5.86 5.06 6.57
CA VAL A 120 6.37 3.68 6.69
C VAL A 120 6.90 3.14 5.36
N ILE A 121 6.29 3.55 4.25
CA ILE A 121 6.75 3.17 2.92
C ILE A 121 8.08 3.85 2.60
N ILE A 122 8.20 5.16 2.86
CA ILE A 122 9.41 5.95 2.58
C ILE A 122 10.58 5.54 3.47
N ASP A 123 10.32 5.18 4.74
CA ASP A 123 11.34 4.69 5.67
C ASP A 123 11.97 3.36 5.23
N ALA A 124 11.37 2.63 4.30
CA ALA A 124 11.89 1.36 3.82
C ALA A 124 13.28 1.53 3.16
N LYS A 125 14.16 0.55 3.35
CA LYS A 125 15.53 0.59 2.81
C LYS A 125 15.55 0.64 1.29
N ASN A 126 14.58 -0.01 0.64
CA ASN A 126 14.46 -0.04 -0.81
C ASN A 126 12.97 0.05 -1.18
N VAL A 127 12.61 1.03 -1.99
CA VAL A 127 11.25 1.21 -2.51
C VAL A 127 11.28 1.08 -4.02
N PHE A 128 10.44 0.20 -4.56
CA PHE A 128 10.33 -0.07 -5.98
C PHE A 128 8.92 0.26 -6.46
N LEU A 129 8.82 0.91 -7.62
CA LEU A 129 7.58 1.08 -8.36
C LEU A 129 7.61 0.14 -9.56
N HIS A 130 6.70 -0.83 -9.60
CA HIS A 130 6.55 -1.73 -10.72
C HIS A 130 5.37 -1.29 -11.59
N LEU A 131 5.66 -1.00 -12.84
CA LEU A 131 4.69 -0.54 -13.85
C LEU A 131 4.63 -1.51 -15.02
N ASN A 132 3.48 -1.57 -15.68
CA ASN A 132 3.30 -2.32 -16.92
C ASN A 132 2.27 -1.62 -17.82
N GLY A 133 2.62 -1.43 -19.08
CA GLY A 133 1.76 -0.86 -20.12
C GLY A 133 1.87 0.67 -20.26
N SER A 134 1.77 1.16 -21.52
CA SER A 134 1.99 2.55 -21.91
C SER A 134 1.12 3.56 -21.14
N SER A 135 -0.11 3.17 -20.76
CA SER A 135 -0.98 4.03 -19.94
C SER A 135 -0.37 4.40 -18.59
N LYS A 136 0.41 3.49 -17.98
CA LYS A 136 1.09 3.77 -16.72
C LYS A 136 2.27 4.72 -16.89
N LEU A 137 2.95 4.68 -18.03
CA LEU A 137 3.98 5.64 -18.36
C LEU A 137 3.41 7.07 -18.42
N HIS A 138 2.29 7.27 -19.13
CA HIS A 138 1.62 8.57 -19.18
C HIS A 138 1.19 9.06 -17.78
N THR A 139 0.70 8.15 -16.93
CA THR A 139 0.35 8.54 -15.55
C THR A 139 1.59 8.97 -14.77
N LEU A 140 2.72 8.29 -14.94
CA LEU A 140 3.98 8.65 -14.31
C LEU A 140 4.49 10.01 -14.79
N GLU A 141 4.48 10.25 -16.10
CA GLU A 141 4.83 11.53 -16.71
C GLU A 141 3.96 12.67 -16.16
N SER A 142 2.64 12.45 -16.08
CA SER A 142 1.70 13.40 -15.48
C SER A 142 2.02 13.68 -14.00
N ALA A 143 2.38 12.67 -13.22
CA ALA A 143 2.76 12.86 -11.82
C ALA A 143 4.01 13.73 -11.68
N MET A 144 5.00 13.51 -12.55
CA MET A 144 6.24 14.30 -12.60
C MET A 144 6.01 15.75 -13.10
N GLU A 145 4.98 15.97 -13.92
CA GLU A 145 4.59 17.29 -14.41
C GLU A 145 3.80 18.06 -13.36
N TYR A 146 2.77 17.45 -12.77
CA TYR A 146 1.91 18.12 -11.77
C TYR A 146 2.65 18.44 -10.48
N LYS A 147 3.55 17.59 -10.03
CA LYS A 147 4.33 17.75 -8.78
C LYS A 147 3.46 18.06 -7.57
N ASP A 148 2.27 17.48 -7.53
CA ASP A 148 1.26 17.74 -6.52
C ASP A 148 0.79 16.41 -5.89
N PRO A 149 1.28 16.07 -4.68
CA PRO A 149 0.91 14.84 -3.99
C PRO A 149 -0.59 14.73 -3.68
N SER A 150 -1.31 15.84 -3.60
CA SER A 150 -2.75 15.82 -3.36
C SER A 150 -3.54 15.33 -4.57
N LYS A 151 -2.99 15.52 -5.77
CA LYS A 151 -3.57 15.07 -7.05
C LYS A 151 -3.01 13.73 -7.50
N MET A 152 -1.72 13.52 -7.26
CA MET A 152 -0.96 12.35 -7.69
C MET A 152 -0.10 11.85 -6.52
N PRO A 153 -0.66 11.08 -5.57
CA PRO A 153 0.03 10.65 -4.36
C PRO A 153 1.37 9.95 -4.59
N ILE A 154 1.52 9.25 -5.72
CA ILE A 154 2.78 8.62 -6.12
C ILE A 154 3.96 9.62 -6.19
N TYR A 155 3.68 10.91 -6.45
CA TYR A 155 4.71 11.91 -6.59
C TYR A 155 5.57 12.06 -5.32
N THR A 156 5.00 11.93 -4.13
CA THR A 156 5.76 11.93 -2.87
C THR A 156 6.86 10.87 -2.86
N PHE A 157 6.58 9.70 -3.39
CA PHE A 157 7.54 8.59 -3.40
C PHE A 157 8.60 8.78 -4.48
N LEU A 158 8.23 9.41 -5.62
CA LEU A 158 9.18 9.78 -6.68
C LEU A 158 10.22 10.78 -6.16
N GLU A 159 9.82 11.77 -5.37
CA GLU A 159 10.73 12.74 -4.75
C GLU A 159 11.67 12.11 -3.71
N ASN A 160 11.25 11.02 -3.08
CA ASN A 160 12.01 10.33 -2.03
C ASN A 160 12.84 9.14 -2.55
N GLY A 161 13.08 9.07 -3.85
CA GLY A 161 14.14 8.23 -4.42
C GLY A 161 13.77 6.77 -4.62
N LEU A 162 12.51 6.45 -4.95
CA LEU A 162 12.14 5.09 -5.35
C LEU A 162 12.77 4.69 -6.70
N SER A 163 12.99 3.39 -6.89
CA SER A 163 13.44 2.82 -8.16
C SER A 163 12.26 2.36 -9.00
N ILE A 164 12.26 2.71 -10.29
CA ILE A 164 11.18 2.37 -11.22
C ILE A 164 11.59 1.16 -12.05
N TYR A 165 10.71 0.18 -12.12
CA TYR A 165 10.79 -0.99 -13.01
C TYR A 165 9.63 -0.97 -13.99
N TRP A 166 10.00 -1.05 -15.27
CA TRP A 166 9.08 -1.00 -16.39
C TRP A 166 9.15 -2.30 -17.20
#